data_dc2f7ce02a338a620e662bd99f4e4e97
#
_entry.id   dc2f7ce02a338a620e662bd99f4e4e97
#
_cell.length_a   1.000
_cell.length_b   1.000
_cell.length_c   1.000
_cell.angle_alpha   90.00
_cell.angle_beta   90.00
_cell.angle_gamma   90.00
#
_symmetry.space_group_name_H-M   'P 1'
#
loop_
_entity.id
_entity.type
_entity.pdbx_description
1 polymer ?
#
loop_
_entity_poly.entity_id
_entity_poly.type
_entity_poly.pdbx_seq_one_letter_code
_entity_poly.pdbx_strand_id
1 'polypeptide(L)'
;MTKTSDSMFQVYQNYSDLYDDLVNHEDYDNNLYKFLRDNIQWENKIVGEFGIGTGRVTKNYIDKVQKLFAYDNSQHMIDKAKENLSKWADKIEYSILDNSKISSIENTFDIIIEGWSFGHLVVQDDKNRNQTIQTLISETKKRAKEVIFIETLGTNVEAPNPPGEKLGQFYQSLVEAGFKENIIETDYKFSNFEEAGKIMGAFFGDSMKNDIIQKQLNVIKEYTGIWIYSNY
;
A
#
# COMPACT_ATOMS: atom_id res chain seq x y z
N MET A 1 16.87 3.58 -20.57
CA MET A 1 15.96 2.43 -20.82
C MET A 1 15.48 1.97 -19.46
N THR A 2 14.27 2.37 -19.10
CA THR A 2 13.67 2.17 -17.77
C THR A 2 13.06 0.78 -17.67
N LYS A 3 13.78 -0.14 -17.01
CA LYS A 3 13.31 -1.50 -16.69
C LYS A 3 12.61 -1.60 -15.32
N THR A 4 12.08 -0.50 -14.78
CA THR A 4 11.68 -0.46 -13.37
C THR A 4 10.23 -0.86 -13.08
N SER A 5 9.27 -0.74 -14.01
CA SER A 5 7.88 -1.12 -13.73
C SER A 5 7.59 -2.61 -13.97
N ASP A 6 8.20 -3.21 -15.00
CA ASP A 6 7.96 -4.64 -15.32
C ASP A 6 8.59 -5.59 -14.29
N SER A 7 9.70 -5.19 -13.65
CA SER A 7 10.38 -6.05 -12.67
C SER A 7 9.63 -6.13 -11.34
N MET A 8 9.07 -5.02 -10.83
CA MET A 8 8.29 -5.02 -9.58
C MET A 8 7.01 -5.84 -9.73
N PHE A 9 6.30 -5.70 -10.85
CA PHE A 9 5.07 -6.45 -11.09
C PHE A 9 5.32 -7.97 -11.17
N GLN A 10 6.42 -8.38 -11.78
CA GLN A 10 6.82 -9.79 -11.80
C GLN A 10 7.20 -10.31 -10.41
N VAL A 11 7.76 -9.47 -9.55
CA VAL A 11 8.06 -9.83 -8.15
C VAL A 11 6.77 -10.06 -7.37
N TYR A 12 5.78 -9.18 -7.50
CA TYR A 12 4.46 -9.37 -6.86
C TYR A 12 3.74 -10.63 -7.34
N GLN A 13 3.88 -10.99 -8.62
CA GLN A 13 3.22 -12.18 -9.17
C GLN A 13 3.88 -13.51 -8.84
N ASN A 14 5.21 -13.52 -8.66
CA ASN A 14 5.99 -14.76 -8.64
C ASN A 14 6.84 -14.95 -7.37
N TYR A 15 7.00 -13.94 -6.51
CA TYR A 15 7.96 -13.95 -5.40
C TYR A 15 7.38 -13.29 -4.14
N SER A 16 6.24 -13.80 -3.65
CA SER A 16 5.62 -13.29 -2.41
C SER A 16 6.55 -13.35 -1.20
N ASP A 17 7.42 -14.36 -1.13
CA ASP A 17 8.38 -14.50 -0.04
C ASP A 17 9.45 -13.40 -0.06
N LEU A 18 9.93 -13.01 -1.26
CA LEU A 18 10.87 -11.90 -1.41
C LEU A 18 10.20 -10.56 -1.07
N TYR A 19 8.91 -10.41 -1.42
CA TYR A 19 8.12 -9.25 -1.02
C TYR A 19 7.92 -9.20 0.50
N ASP A 20 7.56 -10.32 1.13
CA ASP A 20 7.44 -10.41 2.58
C ASP A 20 8.77 -10.08 3.28
N ASP A 21 9.90 -10.51 2.68
CA ASP A 21 11.24 -10.20 3.20
C ASP A 21 11.50 -8.68 3.18
N LEU A 22 11.14 -7.98 2.11
CA LEU A 22 11.24 -6.52 2.05
C LEU A 22 10.34 -5.85 3.09
N VAL A 23 9.04 -6.16 3.09
CA VAL A 23 8.06 -5.45 3.93
C VAL A 23 8.22 -5.75 5.43
N ASN A 24 8.89 -6.86 5.80
CA ASN A 24 9.22 -7.15 7.18
C ASN A 24 10.32 -6.23 7.75
N HIS A 25 11.11 -5.58 6.89
CA HIS A 25 12.12 -4.62 7.31
C HIS A 25 11.59 -3.18 7.36
N GLU A 26 10.42 -2.93 6.75
CA GLU A 26 9.81 -1.60 6.68
C GLU A 26 9.08 -1.25 7.96
N ASP A 27 8.98 0.08 8.22
CA ASP A 27 8.28 0.63 9.39
C ASP A 27 8.76 0.02 10.72
N TYR A 28 10.09 -0.09 10.88
CA TYR A 28 10.68 -0.74 12.05
C TYR A 28 10.32 -0.05 13.38
N ASP A 29 9.91 1.22 13.33
CA ASP A 29 9.42 1.98 14.49
C ASP A 29 7.91 1.82 14.71
N ASN A 30 7.19 1.07 13.85
CA ASN A 30 5.74 0.84 13.88
C ASN A 30 4.92 2.15 13.81
N ASN A 31 5.35 3.11 13.01
CA ASN A 31 4.68 4.40 12.88
C ASN A 31 3.34 4.29 12.14
N LEU A 32 3.23 3.39 11.14
CA LEU A 32 1.96 3.10 10.48
C LEU A 32 0.95 2.48 11.45
N TYR A 33 1.40 1.48 12.24
CA TYR A 33 0.55 0.88 13.27
C TYR A 33 0.03 1.92 14.26
N LYS A 34 0.92 2.75 14.81
CA LYS A 34 0.55 3.82 15.75
C LYS A 34 -0.44 4.79 15.10
N PHE A 35 -0.12 5.26 13.88
CA PHE A 35 -0.97 6.21 13.17
C PHE A 35 -2.38 5.67 12.96
N LEU A 36 -2.51 4.45 12.42
CA LEU A 36 -3.81 3.83 12.14
C LEU A 36 -4.62 3.58 13.42
N ARG A 37 -3.94 3.22 14.53
CA ARG A 37 -4.61 2.98 15.82
C ARG A 37 -5.07 4.25 16.52
N ASP A 38 -4.31 5.32 16.40
CA ASP A 38 -4.59 6.57 17.11
C ASP A 38 -5.60 7.44 16.37
N ASN A 39 -5.70 7.31 15.04
CA ASN A 39 -6.49 8.21 14.20
C ASN A 39 -7.77 7.59 13.62
N ILE A 40 -7.91 6.25 13.60
CA ILE A 40 -9.06 5.56 12.98
C ILE A 40 -9.81 4.74 14.01
N GLN A 41 -11.15 4.81 13.96
CA GLN A 41 -12.04 4.05 14.83
C GLN A 41 -12.40 2.71 14.18
N TRP A 42 -11.63 1.67 14.51
CA TRP A 42 -11.76 0.33 13.91
C TRP A 42 -12.81 -0.57 14.57
N GLU A 43 -13.17 -0.31 15.84
CA GLU A 43 -14.00 -1.20 16.64
C GLU A 43 -15.34 -1.48 15.97
N ASN A 44 -15.62 -2.77 15.74
CA ASN A 44 -16.87 -3.29 15.17
C ASN A 44 -17.19 -2.76 13.76
N LYS A 45 -16.20 -2.30 12.98
CA LYS A 45 -16.37 -1.83 11.61
C LYS A 45 -16.38 -2.97 10.61
N ILE A 46 -17.12 -2.76 9.52
CA ILE A 46 -17.02 -3.57 8.29
C ILE A 46 -16.06 -2.82 7.36
N VAL A 47 -14.98 -3.49 6.98
CA VAL A 47 -13.89 -2.89 6.19
C VAL A 47 -13.80 -3.54 4.82
N GLY A 48 -13.56 -2.74 3.79
CA GLY A 48 -13.10 -3.18 2.46
C GLY A 48 -11.65 -2.82 2.25
N GLU A 49 -10.76 -3.80 2.06
CA GLU A 49 -9.34 -3.56 1.73
C GLU A 49 -9.05 -3.96 0.29
N PHE A 50 -8.52 -3.02 -0.48
CA PHE A 50 -8.21 -3.19 -1.90
C PHE A 50 -6.70 -3.31 -2.11
N GLY A 51 -6.28 -4.43 -2.73
CA GLY A 51 -4.87 -4.79 -2.85
C GLY A 51 -4.30 -5.29 -1.52
N ILE A 52 -4.95 -6.30 -0.91
CA ILE A 52 -4.50 -6.82 0.39
C ILE A 52 -3.04 -7.32 0.37
N GLY A 53 -2.53 -7.74 -0.80
CA GLY A 53 -1.20 -8.32 -0.90
C GLY A 53 -1.05 -9.52 0.04
N THR A 54 0.01 -9.51 0.84
CA THR A 54 0.28 -10.55 1.85
C THR A 54 -0.34 -10.24 3.23
N GLY A 55 -1.16 -9.18 3.33
CA GLY A 55 -1.82 -8.77 4.57
C GLY A 55 -1.02 -7.78 5.42
N ARG A 56 -0.07 -7.06 4.81
CA ARG A 56 0.81 -6.09 5.49
C ARG A 56 0.04 -4.99 6.22
N VAL A 57 -0.90 -4.32 5.56
CA VAL A 57 -1.72 -3.25 6.16
C VAL A 57 -2.73 -3.85 7.13
N THR A 58 -3.35 -4.95 6.76
CA THR A 58 -4.36 -5.67 7.54
C THR A 58 -3.93 -5.97 8.96
N LYS A 59 -2.68 -6.39 9.19
CA LYS A 59 -2.13 -6.71 10.51
C LYS A 59 -2.30 -5.59 11.53
N ASN A 60 -2.36 -4.33 11.07
CA ASN A 60 -2.43 -3.16 11.93
C ASN A 60 -3.81 -2.94 12.57
N TYR A 61 -4.90 -3.53 12.02
CA TYR A 61 -6.26 -3.22 12.48
C TYR A 61 -7.20 -4.43 12.59
N ILE A 62 -6.88 -5.60 12.01
CA ILE A 62 -7.80 -6.73 11.87
C ILE A 62 -8.36 -7.27 13.20
N ASP A 63 -7.62 -7.17 14.29
CA ASP A 63 -8.07 -7.61 15.60
C ASP A 63 -9.27 -6.81 16.13
N LYS A 64 -9.45 -5.56 15.67
CA LYS A 64 -10.48 -4.62 16.09
C LYS A 64 -11.75 -4.66 15.25
N VAL A 65 -11.65 -5.02 13.98
CA VAL A 65 -12.81 -4.96 13.07
C VAL A 65 -13.76 -6.11 13.27
N GLN A 66 -15.02 -5.88 12.88
CA GLN A 66 -16.04 -6.92 12.86
C GLN A 66 -15.83 -7.88 11.70
N LYS A 67 -15.61 -7.33 10.50
CA LYS A 67 -15.42 -8.09 9.27
C LYS A 67 -14.54 -7.32 8.28
N LEU A 68 -13.74 -8.07 7.52
CA LEU A 68 -12.94 -7.59 6.42
C LEU A 68 -13.34 -8.28 5.12
N PHE A 69 -13.61 -7.51 4.08
CA PHE A 69 -13.68 -7.95 2.69
C PHE A 69 -12.37 -7.55 2.01
N ALA A 70 -11.57 -8.54 1.66
CA ALA A 70 -10.21 -8.37 1.18
C ALA A 70 -10.13 -8.70 -0.31
N TYR A 71 -9.63 -7.77 -1.09
CA TYR A 71 -9.55 -7.86 -2.55
C TYR A 71 -8.10 -7.82 -3.02
N ASP A 72 -7.75 -8.67 -3.96
CA ASP A 72 -6.47 -8.63 -4.69
C ASP A 72 -6.66 -9.25 -6.08
N ASN A 73 -5.86 -8.85 -7.06
CA ASN A 73 -5.90 -9.45 -8.39
C ASN A 73 -5.03 -10.71 -8.50
N SER A 74 -4.20 -11.00 -7.50
CA SER A 74 -3.28 -12.14 -7.46
C SER A 74 -3.76 -13.22 -6.50
N GLN A 75 -4.08 -14.41 -7.01
CA GLN A 75 -4.40 -15.57 -6.18
C GLN A 75 -3.24 -15.93 -5.25
N HIS A 76 -2.01 -15.81 -5.73
CA HIS A 76 -0.81 -16.10 -4.95
C HIS A 76 -0.67 -15.17 -3.73
N MET A 77 -0.95 -13.88 -3.89
CA MET A 77 -0.97 -12.92 -2.77
C MET A 77 -2.08 -13.25 -1.77
N ILE A 78 -3.27 -13.58 -2.24
CA ILE A 78 -4.38 -14.02 -1.37
C ILE A 78 -4.02 -15.26 -0.58
N ASP A 79 -3.38 -16.25 -1.19
CA ASP A 79 -3.01 -17.48 -0.50
C ASP A 79 -1.97 -17.19 0.59
N LYS A 80 -1.01 -16.31 0.32
CA LYS A 80 -0.05 -15.85 1.32
C LYS A 80 -0.72 -15.03 2.44
N ALA A 81 -1.66 -14.16 2.10
CA ALA A 81 -2.44 -13.43 3.10
C ALA A 81 -3.23 -14.36 4.03
N LYS A 82 -3.82 -15.44 3.50
CA LYS A 82 -4.52 -16.46 4.31
C LYS A 82 -3.58 -17.14 5.30
N GLU A 83 -2.34 -17.44 4.90
CA GLU A 83 -1.32 -17.98 5.81
C GLU A 83 -0.98 -16.97 6.91
N ASN A 84 -0.61 -15.75 6.51
CA ASN A 84 -0.16 -14.68 7.42
C ASN A 84 -1.25 -14.23 8.39
N LEU A 85 -2.52 -14.28 7.98
CA LEU A 85 -3.69 -13.81 8.73
C LEU A 85 -4.56 -14.96 9.27
N SER A 86 -4.04 -16.19 9.30
CA SER A 86 -4.79 -17.40 9.68
C SER A 86 -5.46 -17.28 11.04
N LYS A 87 -4.88 -16.54 11.98
CA LYS A 87 -5.46 -16.26 13.31
C LYS A 87 -6.83 -15.56 13.25
N TRP A 88 -7.13 -14.84 12.16
CA TRP A 88 -8.36 -14.06 11.98
C TRP A 88 -9.18 -14.53 10.77
N ALA A 89 -8.99 -15.80 10.37
CA ALA A 89 -9.64 -16.35 9.17
C ALA A 89 -11.19 -16.26 9.21
N ASP A 90 -11.78 -16.31 10.39
CA ASP A 90 -13.22 -16.17 10.61
C ASP A 90 -13.76 -14.76 10.33
N LYS A 91 -12.90 -13.75 10.34
CA LYS A 91 -13.27 -12.34 10.08
C LYS A 91 -13.06 -11.92 8.63
N ILE A 92 -12.30 -12.68 7.82
CA ILE A 92 -11.84 -12.24 6.51
C ILE A 92 -12.51 -13.01 5.38
N GLU A 93 -13.10 -12.28 4.45
CA GLU A 93 -13.61 -12.80 3.19
C GLU A 93 -12.73 -12.33 2.05
N TYR A 94 -12.08 -13.28 1.35
CA TYR A 94 -11.16 -12.99 0.26
C TYR A 94 -11.84 -13.13 -1.09
N SER A 95 -11.56 -12.20 -2.01
CA SER A 95 -12.06 -12.22 -3.37
C SER A 95 -11.01 -11.76 -4.38
N ILE A 96 -10.94 -12.45 -5.52
CA ILE A 96 -10.13 -11.98 -6.65
C ILE A 96 -10.81 -10.79 -7.29
N LEU A 97 -10.13 -9.65 -7.33
CA LEU A 97 -10.60 -8.44 -7.98
C LEU A 97 -9.44 -7.60 -8.50
N ASP A 98 -9.51 -7.23 -9.76
CA ASP A 98 -8.68 -6.16 -10.31
C ASP A 98 -9.25 -4.81 -9.88
N ASN A 99 -8.43 -3.91 -9.35
CA ASN A 99 -8.84 -2.59 -8.86
C ASN A 99 -9.54 -1.75 -9.93
N SER A 100 -9.26 -1.97 -11.22
CA SER A 100 -10.00 -1.34 -12.33
C SER A 100 -11.48 -1.72 -12.37
N LYS A 101 -11.87 -2.77 -11.66
CA LYS A 101 -13.24 -3.29 -11.55
C LYS A 101 -13.94 -2.89 -10.25
N ILE A 102 -13.42 -1.93 -9.51
CA ILE A 102 -14.02 -1.45 -8.24
C ILE A 102 -15.50 -1.08 -8.40
N SER A 103 -15.92 -0.58 -9.55
CA SER A 103 -17.31 -0.24 -9.86
C SER A 103 -18.26 -1.44 -9.84
N SER A 104 -17.76 -2.67 -9.99
CA SER A 104 -18.56 -3.90 -9.98
C SER A 104 -18.92 -4.40 -8.58
N ILE A 105 -18.34 -3.82 -7.53
CA ILE A 105 -18.63 -4.18 -6.16
C ILE A 105 -19.95 -3.57 -5.73
N GLU A 106 -20.84 -4.39 -5.17
CA GLU A 106 -22.13 -3.96 -4.64
C GLU A 106 -22.07 -3.62 -3.15
N ASN A 107 -21.07 -4.17 -2.44
CA ASN A 107 -20.89 -3.97 -1.00
C ASN A 107 -20.68 -2.49 -0.64
N THR A 108 -21.17 -2.14 0.55
CA THR A 108 -20.84 -0.88 1.23
C THR A 108 -20.11 -1.20 2.53
N PHE A 109 -19.27 -0.28 2.98
CA PHE A 109 -18.38 -0.47 4.11
C PHE A 109 -18.47 0.70 5.09
N ASP A 110 -18.06 0.50 6.30
CA ASP A 110 -17.80 1.63 7.20
C ASP A 110 -16.49 2.31 6.80
N ILE A 111 -15.47 1.52 6.47
CA ILE A 111 -14.15 1.99 6.06
C ILE A 111 -13.71 1.26 4.78
N ILE A 112 -13.16 2.00 3.84
CA ILE A 112 -12.34 1.45 2.76
C ILE A 112 -10.89 1.85 3.01
N ILE A 113 -9.98 0.89 2.86
CA ILE A 113 -8.55 1.12 2.94
C ILE A 113 -7.85 0.46 1.74
N GLU A 114 -6.84 1.12 1.22
CA GLU A 114 -5.88 0.52 0.31
C GLU A 114 -4.45 0.90 0.73
N GLY A 115 -3.49 0.08 0.40
CA GLY A 115 -2.09 0.38 0.67
C GLY A 115 -1.20 -0.04 -0.50
N TRP A 116 -0.54 0.95 -1.11
CA TRP A 116 0.40 0.77 -2.23
C TRP A 116 -0.17 -0.04 -3.40
N SER A 117 -1.46 0.12 -3.69
CA SER A 117 -2.17 -0.67 -4.69
C SER A 117 -2.79 0.16 -5.79
N PHE A 118 -3.51 1.23 -5.45
CA PHE A 118 -4.14 2.09 -6.45
C PHE A 118 -3.13 2.91 -7.26
N GLY A 119 -2.03 3.32 -6.63
CA GLY A 119 -0.93 3.98 -7.32
C GLY A 119 -0.37 3.16 -8.47
N HIS A 120 -0.26 1.84 -8.32
CA HIS A 120 0.18 0.95 -9.41
C HIS A 120 -0.77 1.00 -10.60
N LEU A 121 -2.09 0.94 -10.39
CA LEU A 121 -3.07 1.04 -11.46
C LEU A 121 -2.99 2.40 -12.16
N VAL A 122 -2.87 3.48 -11.40
CA VAL A 122 -2.75 4.85 -11.94
C VAL A 122 -1.49 5.01 -12.79
N VAL A 123 -0.35 4.46 -12.35
CA VAL A 123 0.92 4.53 -13.10
C VAL A 123 0.86 3.75 -14.40
N GLN A 124 0.16 2.60 -14.42
CA GLN A 124 0.06 1.73 -15.59
C GLN A 124 -0.95 2.24 -16.64
N ASP A 125 -1.97 2.99 -16.24
CA ASP A 125 -2.98 3.50 -17.18
C ASP A 125 -2.56 4.80 -17.84
N ASP A 126 -1.73 4.71 -18.86
CA ASP A 126 -1.28 5.87 -19.61
C ASP A 126 -2.38 6.56 -20.45
N LYS A 127 -3.42 5.81 -20.83
CA LYS A 127 -4.45 6.33 -21.75
C LYS A 127 -5.59 7.02 -21.03
N ASN A 128 -6.02 6.47 -19.90
CA ASN A 128 -7.24 6.92 -19.20
C ASN A 128 -6.95 7.32 -17.74
N ARG A 129 -5.69 7.64 -17.38
CA ARG A 129 -5.25 7.90 -16.01
C ARG A 129 -6.19 8.79 -15.22
N ASN A 130 -6.57 9.94 -15.78
CA ASN A 130 -7.47 10.87 -15.10
C ASN A 130 -8.84 10.23 -14.82
N GLN A 131 -9.39 9.45 -15.76
CA GLN A 131 -10.63 8.73 -15.57
C GLN A 131 -10.48 7.65 -14.49
N THR A 132 -9.37 6.92 -14.48
CA THR A 132 -9.05 5.90 -13.47
C THR A 132 -8.97 6.53 -12.09
N ILE A 133 -8.25 7.64 -11.92
CA ILE A 133 -8.18 8.40 -10.67
C ILE A 133 -9.58 8.81 -10.19
N GLN A 134 -10.38 9.44 -11.07
CA GLN A 134 -11.75 9.87 -10.73
C GLN A 134 -12.65 8.68 -10.35
N THR A 135 -12.50 7.55 -11.02
CA THR A 135 -13.26 6.33 -10.71
C THR A 135 -12.87 5.79 -9.33
N LEU A 136 -11.59 5.65 -9.03
CA LEU A 136 -11.13 5.17 -7.72
C LEU A 136 -11.64 6.07 -6.58
N ILE A 137 -11.52 7.39 -6.73
CA ILE A 137 -11.98 8.36 -5.73
C ILE A 137 -13.52 8.29 -5.57
N SER A 138 -14.27 8.34 -6.66
CA SER A 138 -15.72 8.39 -6.59
C SER A 138 -16.34 7.09 -6.09
N GLU A 139 -15.81 5.94 -6.54
CA GLU A 139 -16.36 4.65 -6.15
C GLU A 139 -16.04 4.30 -4.68
N THR A 140 -14.86 4.67 -4.17
CA THR A 140 -14.54 4.50 -2.76
C THR A 140 -15.39 5.40 -1.87
N LYS A 141 -15.51 6.69 -2.19
CA LYS A 141 -16.37 7.66 -1.45
C LYS A 141 -17.85 7.28 -1.47
N LYS A 142 -18.33 6.68 -2.56
CA LYS A 142 -19.72 6.22 -2.68
C LYS A 142 -20.01 5.02 -1.77
N ARG A 143 -19.00 4.18 -1.50
CA ARG A 143 -19.18 2.90 -0.82
C ARG A 143 -18.76 2.90 0.64
N ALA A 144 -18.07 3.93 1.13
CA ALA A 144 -17.66 3.98 2.52
C ALA A 144 -17.87 5.35 3.14
N LYS A 145 -18.06 5.37 4.47
CA LYS A 145 -18.12 6.60 5.27
C LYS A 145 -16.73 7.19 5.46
N GLU A 146 -15.73 6.34 5.58
CA GLU A 146 -14.32 6.71 5.71
C GLU A 146 -13.49 5.98 4.68
N VAL A 147 -12.57 6.70 4.02
CA VAL A 147 -11.70 6.16 2.98
C VAL A 147 -10.26 6.54 3.31
N ILE A 148 -9.37 5.55 3.25
CA ILE A 148 -7.95 5.69 3.61
C ILE A 148 -7.11 5.19 2.44
N PHE A 149 -6.26 6.05 1.89
CA PHE A 149 -5.26 5.69 0.89
C PHE A 149 -3.87 5.82 1.50
N ILE A 150 -3.04 4.79 1.31
CA ILE A 150 -1.67 4.71 1.83
C ILE A 150 -0.74 4.48 0.65
N GLU A 151 0.15 5.44 0.38
CA GLU A 151 1.03 5.38 -0.78
C GLU A 151 2.43 5.92 -0.43
N THR A 152 3.43 5.57 -1.23
CA THR A 152 4.80 6.03 -1.01
C THR A 152 4.97 7.52 -1.33
N LEU A 153 5.74 8.21 -0.52
CA LEU A 153 6.26 9.55 -0.78
C LEU A 153 7.79 9.55 -0.94
N GLY A 154 8.35 8.40 -1.26
CA GLY A 154 9.74 8.25 -1.70
C GLY A 154 10.62 7.43 -0.78
N THR A 155 11.38 6.55 -1.41
CA THR A 155 12.35 5.63 -0.81
C THR A 155 13.76 6.17 -1.01
N ASN A 156 14.58 6.20 0.04
CA ASN A 156 15.96 6.72 0.06
C ASN A 156 16.04 8.18 -0.43
N VAL A 157 15.13 9.02 0.03
CA VAL A 157 15.05 10.46 -0.28
C VAL A 157 15.19 11.30 0.98
N GLU A 158 15.62 12.56 0.83
CA GLU A 158 15.85 13.48 1.95
C GLU A 158 14.56 14.08 2.52
N ALA A 159 13.50 14.16 1.69
CA ALA A 159 12.22 14.73 2.07
C ALA A 159 11.08 14.06 1.31
N PRO A 160 9.85 14.05 1.87
CA PRO A 160 8.68 13.48 1.21
C PRO A 160 8.46 14.08 -0.19
N ASN A 161 8.40 13.23 -1.20
CA ASN A 161 8.14 13.64 -2.55
C ASN A 161 7.55 12.47 -3.36
N PRO A 162 6.44 12.65 -4.10
CA PRO A 162 5.90 11.60 -4.95
C PRO A 162 6.97 11.06 -5.91
N PRO A 163 7.14 9.73 -6.04
CA PRO A 163 8.15 9.16 -6.92
C PRO A 163 7.73 9.23 -8.40
N GLY A 164 7.48 10.43 -8.89
CA GLY A 164 7.17 10.76 -10.26
C GLY A 164 5.86 11.50 -10.46
N GLU A 165 5.72 12.12 -11.62
CA GLU A 165 4.61 13.03 -11.98
C GLU A 165 3.25 12.33 -11.89
N LYS A 166 3.16 11.06 -12.31
CA LYS A 166 1.89 10.31 -12.34
C LYS A 166 1.30 10.11 -10.94
N LEU A 167 2.13 9.76 -9.98
CA LEU A 167 1.70 9.63 -8.57
C LEU A 167 1.43 11.02 -7.97
N GLY A 168 2.23 12.03 -8.31
CA GLY A 168 1.98 13.41 -7.89
C GLY A 168 0.60 13.91 -8.32
N GLN A 169 0.19 13.64 -9.57
CA GLN A 169 -1.17 13.95 -10.06
C GLN A 169 -2.26 13.20 -9.29
N PHE A 170 -2.03 11.94 -8.96
CA PHE A 170 -2.96 11.14 -8.16
C PHE A 170 -3.15 11.74 -6.76
N TYR A 171 -2.04 12.01 -6.07
CA TYR A 171 -2.09 12.56 -4.70
C TYR A 171 -2.69 13.96 -4.65
N GLN A 172 -2.39 14.80 -5.64
CA GLN A 172 -3.06 16.09 -5.78
C GLN A 172 -4.57 15.93 -5.96
N SER A 173 -5.00 14.98 -6.79
CA SER A 173 -6.43 14.71 -7.01
C SER A 173 -7.14 14.22 -5.74
N LEU A 174 -6.44 13.49 -4.85
CA LEU A 174 -6.98 13.12 -3.53
C LEU A 174 -7.23 14.36 -2.69
N VAL A 175 -6.26 15.28 -2.60
CA VAL A 175 -6.40 16.52 -1.84
C VAL A 175 -7.53 17.38 -2.39
N GLU A 176 -7.61 17.55 -3.72
CA GLU A 176 -8.70 18.28 -4.40
C GLU A 176 -10.08 17.65 -4.17
N ALA A 177 -10.12 16.32 -4.01
CA ALA A 177 -11.35 15.59 -3.67
C ALA A 177 -11.72 15.64 -2.18
N GLY A 178 -10.95 16.38 -1.37
CA GLY A 178 -11.21 16.61 0.05
C GLY A 178 -10.60 15.60 1.01
N PHE A 179 -9.65 14.80 0.56
CA PHE A 179 -8.84 13.96 1.46
C PHE A 179 -7.83 14.81 2.21
N LYS A 180 -7.66 14.53 3.50
CA LYS A 180 -6.63 15.14 4.33
C LYS A 180 -5.36 14.30 4.24
N GLU A 181 -4.28 14.92 3.80
CA GLU A 181 -2.95 14.31 3.76
C GLU A 181 -2.30 14.29 5.14
N ASN A 182 -1.68 13.17 5.46
CA ASN A 182 -0.77 12.99 6.61
C ASN A 182 0.48 12.29 6.10
N ILE A 183 1.63 12.61 6.68
CA ILE A 183 2.92 12.05 6.28
C ILE A 183 3.58 11.43 7.50
N ILE A 184 4.06 10.20 7.34
CA ILE A 184 4.82 9.48 8.38
C ILE A 184 6.11 8.94 7.79
N GLU A 185 7.10 8.69 8.64
CA GLU A 185 8.31 7.95 8.28
C GLU A 185 8.05 6.46 8.50
N THR A 186 8.35 5.64 7.50
CA THR A 186 8.22 4.17 7.53
C THR A 186 9.53 3.51 7.11
N ASP A 187 10.64 4.02 7.63
CA ASP A 187 12.01 3.63 7.28
C ASP A 187 12.20 2.11 7.32
N TYR A 188 13.03 1.60 6.40
CA TYR A 188 13.50 0.22 6.44
C TYR A 188 14.72 0.09 7.36
N LYS A 189 14.81 -1.02 8.11
CA LYS A 189 15.98 -1.33 8.92
C LYS A 189 16.45 -2.75 8.69
N PHE A 190 17.71 -2.88 8.33
CA PHE A 190 18.38 -4.13 8.04
C PHE A 190 19.49 -4.41 9.09
N SER A 191 19.95 -5.67 9.18
CA SER A 191 21.02 -6.07 10.10
C SER A 191 22.37 -5.43 9.71
N ASN A 192 22.58 -5.20 8.41
CA ASN A 192 23.78 -4.56 7.84
C ASN A 192 23.49 -4.01 6.44
N PHE A 193 24.45 -3.25 5.88
CA PHE A 193 24.28 -2.61 4.57
C PHE A 193 24.37 -3.59 3.39
N GLU A 194 25.02 -4.74 3.54
CA GLU A 194 25.06 -5.78 2.51
C GLU A 194 23.70 -6.42 2.32
N GLU A 195 22.99 -6.74 3.41
CA GLU A 195 21.61 -7.22 3.40
C GLU A 195 20.69 -6.17 2.81
N ALA A 196 20.78 -4.91 3.28
CA ALA A 196 20.03 -3.78 2.72
C ALA A 196 20.24 -3.66 1.22
N GLY A 197 21.48 -3.64 0.75
CA GLY A 197 21.83 -3.55 -0.66
C GLY A 197 21.31 -4.73 -1.48
N LYS A 198 21.30 -5.95 -0.94
CA LYS A 198 20.76 -7.13 -1.61
C LYS A 198 19.25 -7.04 -1.78
N ILE A 199 18.51 -6.78 -0.69
CA ILE A 199 17.03 -6.77 -0.69
C ILE A 199 16.52 -5.55 -1.46
N MET A 200 16.96 -4.35 -1.11
CA MET A 200 16.53 -3.11 -1.77
C MET A 200 16.92 -3.10 -3.25
N GLY A 201 18.10 -3.63 -3.60
CA GLY A 201 18.54 -3.75 -4.98
C GLY A 201 17.68 -4.68 -5.83
N ALA A 202 17.14 -5.75 -5.25
CA ALA A 202 16.24 -6.67 -5.93
C ALA A 202 14.91 -5.99 -6.33
N PHE A 203 14.43 -5.04 -5.53
CA PHE A 203 13.17 -4.31 -5.78
C PHE A 203 13.36 -3.00 -6.55
N PHE A 204 14.35 -2.21 -6.16
CA PHE A 204 14.54 -0.83 -6.64
C PHE A 204 15.69 -0.72 -7.65
N GLY A 205 16.39 -1.82 -7.93
CA GLY A 205 17.42 -1.91 -8.98
C GLY A 205 18.83 -1.55 -8.51
N ASP A 206 19.78 -1.68 -9.46
CA ASP A 206 21.20 -1.57 -9.18
C ASP A 206 21.63 -0.18 -8.67
N SER A 207 20.96 0.88 -9.09
CA SER A 207 21.26 2.23 -8.61
C SER A 207 21.05 2.36 -7.10
N MET A 208 19.93 1.84 -6.59
CA MET A 208 19.62 1.79 -5.16
C MET A 208 20.67 0.95 -4.41
N LYS A 209 20.94 -0.25 -4.92
CA LYS A 209 21.95 -1.13 -4.35
C LYS A 209 23.33 -0.45 -4.21
N ASN A 210 23.77 0.19 -5.27
CA ASN A 210 25.10 0.84 -5.31
C ASN A 210 25.17 2.01 -4.32
N ASP A 211 24.12 2.82 -4.21
CA ASP A 211 24.03 3.93 -3.26
C ASP A 211 24.11 3.43 -1.81
N ILE A 212 23.33 2.39 -1.48
CA ILE A 212 23.32 1.75 -0.16
C ILE A 212 24.71 1.21 0.22
N ILE A 213 25.35 0.46 -0.68
CA ILE A 213 26.68 -0.12 -0.44
C ILE A 213 27.73 0.98 -0.31
N GLN A 214 27.72 1.99 -1.19
CA GLN A 214 28.68 3.09 -1.16
C GLN A 214 28.60 3.90 0.14
N LYS A 215 27.35 4.15 0.61
CA LYS A 215 27.10 4.93 1.83
C LYS A 215 27.06 4.09 3.10
N GLN A 216 27.16 2.76 2.99
CA GLN A 216 27.06 1.79 4.09
C GLN A 216 25.79 1.95 4.92
N LEU A 217 24.63 2.11 4.25
CA LEU A 217 23.35 2.35 4.88
C LEU A 217 22.68 1.03 5.31
N ASN A 218 22.37 0.90 6.58
CA ASN A 218 21.53 -0.19 7.11
C ASN A 218 20.15 0.29 7.55
N VAL A 219 19.91 1.59 7.55
CA VAL A 219 18.58 2.23 7.65
C VAL A 219 18.36 3.01 6.37
N ILE A 220 17.24 2.73 5.68
CA ILE A 220 16.87 3.39 4.43
C ILE A 220 15.61 4.20 4.68
N LYS A 221 15.68 5.49 4.40
CA LYS A 221 14.56 6.40 4.54
C LYS A 221 13.39 6.00 3.66
N GLU A 222 12.19 6.00 4.24
CA GLU A 222 10.93 5.85 3.52
C GLU A 222 9.91 6.82 4.08
N TYR A 223 9.26 7.57 3.19
CA TYR A 223 8.13 8.41 3.56
C TYR A 223 6.83 7.83 3.00
N THR A 224 5.83 7.71 3.87
CA THR A 224 4.51 7.22 3.52
C THR A 224 3.47 8.32 3.70
N GLY A 225 2.69 8.56 2.64
CA GLY A 225 1.53 9.43 2.68
C GLY A 225 0.28 8.64 3.05
N ILE A 226 -0.57 9.23 3.90
CA ILE A 226 -1.86 8.68 4.29
C ILE A 226 -2.92 9.75 4.04
N TRP A 227 -3.80 9.50 3.08
CA TRP A 227 -4.91 10.38 2.72
C TRP A 227 -6.21 9.83 3.29
N ILE A 228 -6.88 10.62 4.12
CA ILE A 228 -8.12 10.23 4.82
C ILE A 228 -9.25 11.15 4.38
N TYR A 229 -10.35 10.53 3.96
CA TYR A 229 -11.62 11.20 3.71
C TYR A 229 -12.68 10.64 4.66
N SER A 230 -13.41 11.52 5.33
CA SER A 230 -14.54 11.17 6.20
C SER A 230 -15.77 11.95 5.78
N ASN A 231 -16.87 11.25 5.60
CA ASN A 231 -18.16 11.82 5.26
C ASN A 231 -19.05 11.84 6.53
N TYR A 232 -18.77 12.80 7.42
CA TYR A 232 -19.55 13.04 8.62
C TYR A 232 -20.35 14.33 8.49
#